data_f9c83a1f9077cf6cc8d977b5b9428e47
#
_entry.id   f9c83a1f9077cf6cc8d977b5b9428e47
#
_cell.length_a   1.000
_cell.length_b   1.000
_cell.length_c   1.000
_cell.angle_alpha   90.00
_cell.angle_beta   90.00
_cell.angle_gamma   90.00
#
_symmetry.space_group_name_H-M   'P 1'
#
loop_
_entity.id
_entity.type
_entity.pdbx_description
1 polymer ?
#
loop_
_entity_poly.entity_id
_entity_poly.type
_entity_poly.pdbx_seq_one_letter_code
_entity_poly.pdbx_strand_id
1 'polypeptide(L)'
;PLHLLVESIIGAFEGKVTFGNLNYDTLLLAALLAVCQSDLADLGHGWKQVTVTFGEEAKMSVQALRESAGDFPVARRVSLLHLHGSLTYWGSRTPRVHAKLPTVLLRGSALWKAVRERTTEIRPVVVLASQRDKTEHASQYPFNLAYEMFDRGLKDADRWLVIGYSFRDDPVNAMLRAEFLDRLDKPRILVVTFGDELEREVVERTFGWGVEHGSSDSWLTIYRGGAYGVQDSPEW
;
A
#
# COMPACT_ATOMS: atom_id res chain seq x y z
N PRO A 1 -3.83 -18.10 -6.02
CA PRO A 1 -2.38 -17.83 -6.00
C PRO A 1 -2.01 -16.70 -5.06
N LEU A 2 -2.59 -15.47 -5.18
CA LEU A 2 -2.21 -14.33 -4.34
C LEU A 2 -2.45 -14.56 -2.84
N HIS A 3 -3.54 -15.24 -2.45
CA HIS A 3 -3.81 -15.54 -1.04
C HIS A 3 -2.76 -16.47 -0.42
N LEU A 4 -2.22 -17.44 -1.19
CA LEU A 4 -1.14 -18.32 -0.73
C LEU A 4 0.14 -17.54 -0.46
N LEU A 5 0.51 -16.63 -1.35
CA LEU A 5 1.65 -15.73 -1.14
C LEU A 5 1.46 -14.85 0.10
N VAL A 6 0.27 -14.26 0.27
CA VAL A 6 -0.06 -13.44 1.44
C VAL A 6 0.01 -14.27 2.73
N GLU A 7 -0.53 -15.49 2.72
CA GLU A 7 -0.45 -16.43 3.84
C GLU A 7 0.99 -16.77 4.20
N SER A 8 1.83 -17.05 3.19
CA SER A 8 3.26 -17.31 3.38
C SER A 8 4.00 -16.11 3.95
N ILE A 9 3.72 -14.88 3.47
CA ILE A 9 4.31 -13.66 4.02
C ILE A 9 3.93 -13.50 5.50
N ILE A 10 2.64 -13.60 5.83
CA ILE A 10 2.15 -13.42 7.20
C ILE A 10 2.66 -14.52 8.14
N GLY A 11 2.77 -15.75 7.65
CA GLY A 11 3.28 -16.89 8.39
C GLY A 11 4.79 -16.86 8.62
N ALA A 12 5.55 -16.20 7.75
CA ALA A 12 7.00 -16.10 7.86
C ALA A 12 7.48 -15.17 9.00
N PHE A 13 6.59 -14.32 9.54
CA PHE A 13 6.93 -13.34 10.56
C PHE A 13 5.99 -13.42 11.75
N GLU A 14 6.53 -13.41 12.97
CA GLU A 14 5.73 -13.31 14.21
C GLU A 14 5.37 -11.86 14.56
N GLY A 15 6.18 -10.90 14.09
CA GLY A 15 6.03 -9.46 14.31
C GLY A 15 5.00 -8.79 13.43
N LYS A 16 5.02 -7.47 13.42
CA LYS A 16 4.17 -6.64 12.55
C LYS A 16 4.57 -6.82 11.09
N VAL A 17 3.57 -6.86 10.22
CA VAL A 17 3.73 -6.91 8.76
C VAL A 17 3.03 -5.71 8.14
N THR A 18 3.79 -4.87 7.43
CA THR A 18 3.25 -3.69 6.76
C THR A 18 3.33 -3.86 5.25
N PHE A 19 2.18 -3.80 4.60
CA PHE A 19 2.06 -3.83 3.14
C PHE A 19 1.91 -2.41 2.61
N GLY A 20 2.91 -1.92 1.86
CA GLY A 20 2.82 -0.72 1.03
C GLY A 20 2.31 -1.09 -0.36
N ASN A 21 1.08 -0.74 -0.70
CA ASN A 21 0.46 -1.06 -1.98
C ASN A 21 0.40 0.16 -2.88
N LEU A 22 1.01 0.06 -4.07
CA LEU A 22 1.00 1.10 -5.10
C LEU A 22 -0.17 0.93 -6.09
N ASN A 23 -0.81 -0.23 -6.09
CA ASN A 23 -2.00 -0.48 -6.88
C ASN A 23 -3.25 0.00 -6.14
N TYR A 24 -4.14 0.66 -6.83
CA TYR A 24 -5.42 1.13 -6.27
C TYR A 24 -6.55 0.10 -6.36
N ASP A 25 -6.30 -1.06 -6.99
CA ASP A 25 -7.26 -2.18 -7.05
C ASP A 25 -7.49 -2.85 -5.68
N THR A 26 -8.43 -3.78 -5.65
CA THR A 26 -8.83 -4.46 -4.42
C THR A 26 -8.28 -5.88 -4.27
N LEU A 27 -7.34 -6.31 -5.12
CA LEU A 27 -6.86 -7.70 -5.14
C LEU A 27 -6.10 -8.06 -3.87
N LEU A 28 -5.12 -7.22 -3.48
CA LEU A 28 -4.36 -7.44 -2.26
C LEU A 28 -5.26 -7.33 -1.02
N LEU A 29 -6.17 -6.34 -0.99
CA LEU A 29 -7.15 -6.22 0.10
C LEU A 29 -8.02 -7.48 0.23
N ALA A 30 -8.50 -8.02 -0.90
CA ALA A 30 -9.32 -9.24 -0.89
C ALA A 30 -8.54 -10.46 -0.37
N ALA A 31 -7.28 -10.60 -0.77
CA ALA A 31 -6.41 -11.67 -0.27
C ALA A 31 -6.15 -11.55 1.23
N LEU A 32 -5.85 -10.35 1.72
CA LEU A 32 -5.63 -10.09 3.15
C LEU A 32 -6.91 -10.32 3.99
N LEU A 33 -8.07 -9.90 3.49
CA LEU A 33 -9.34 -10.17 4.16
C LEU A 33 -9.64 -11.67 4.25
N ALA A 34 -9.26 -12.46 3.25
CA ALA A 34 -9.43 -13.90 3.27
C ALA A 34 -8.51 -14.60 4.27
N VAL A 35 -7.28 -14.08 4.47
CA VAL A 35 -6.24 -14.73 5.30
C VAL A 35 -6.26 -14.24 6.74
N CYS A 36 -6.42 -12.92 6.96
CA CYS A 36 -6.18 -12.32 8.28
C CYS A 36 -7.15 -11.17 8.63
N GLN A 37 -8.43 -11.26 8.27
CA GLN A 37 -9.42 -10.20 8.44
C GLN A 37 -9.43 -9.57 9.85
N SER A 38 -9.36 -10.39 10.91
CA SER A 38 -9.38 -9.92 12.30
C SER A 38 -8.11 -9.18 12.71
N ASP A 39 -6.99 -9.48 12.05
CA ASP A 39 -5.66 -8.93 12.34
C ASP A 39 -5.25 -7.80 11.39
N LEU A 40 -6.10 -7.53 10.37
CA LEU A 40 -5.87 -6.53 9.36
C LEU A 40 -6.33 -5.14 9.80
N ALA A 41 -5.48 -4.13 9.60
CA ALA A 41 -5.84 -2.71 9.59
C ALA A 41 -5.48 -2.08 8.25
N ASP A 42 -6.35 -1.21 7.72
CA ASP A 42 -6.02 -0.23 6.70
C ASP A 42 -6.57 1.13 7.12
N LEU A 43 -6.59 2.13 6.26
CA LEU A 43 -7.11 3.44 6.66
C LEU A 43 -8.58 3.41 7.10
N GLY A 44 -9.40 2.43 6.67
CA GLY A 44 -10.83 2.38 7.02
C GLY A 44 -11.26 1.09 7.72
N HIS A 45 -10.59 -0.03 7.49
CA HIS A 45 -11.03 -1.34 8.01
C HIS A 45 -11.01 -1.39 9.54
N GLY A 46 -12.17 -1.74 10.12
CA GLY A 46 -12.34 -1.83 11.58
C GLY A 46 -12.29 -0.47 12.28
N TRP A 47 -12.62 0.63 11.60
CA TRP A 47 -12.72 1.97 12.16
C TRP A 47 -14.18 2.40 12.37
N LYS A 48 -14.38 3.61 12.86
CA LYS A 48 -15.71 4.19 13.15
C LYS A 48 -16.58 4.30 11.90
N GLN A 49 -17.89 4.28 12.09
CA GLN A 49 -18.86 4.46 11.02
C GLN A 49 -19.12 5.96 10.75
N VAL A 50 -19.38 6.29 9.50
CA VAL A 50 -19.82 7.60 9.05
C VAL A 50 -20.95 7.44 8.05
N THR A 51 -21.90 8.37 8.06
CA THR A 51 -22.97 8.38 7.06
C THR A 51 -22.52 9.20 5.86
N VAL A 52 -22.57 8.61 4.68
CA VAL A 52 -22.36 9.28 3.39
C VAL A 52 -23.64 9.32 2.60
N THR A 53 -23.85 10.40 1.83
CA THR A 53 -25.01 10.57 0.97
C THR A 53 -24.63 10.34 -0.48
N PHE A 54 -25.41 9.53 -1.16
CA PHE A 54 -25.30 9.25 -2.59
C PHE A 54 -26.49 9.79 -3.32
N GLY A 55 -26.30 10.75 -4.22
CA GLY A 55 -27.39 11.42 -4.90
C GLY A 55 -28.30 12.20 -3.94
N GLU A 56 -29.57 12.34 -4.28
CA GLU A 56 -30.46 13.23 -3.54
C GLU A 56 -30.98 12.65 -2.21
N GLU A 57 -31.05 11.33 -2.04
CA GLU A 57 -31.71 10.75 -0.85
C GLU A 57 -31.04 9.50 -0.26
N ALA A 58 -30.17 8.82 -0.97
CA ALA A 58 -29.60 7.57 -0.48
C ALA A 58 -28.50 7.82 0.56
N LYS A 59 -28.80 7.52 1.83
CA LYS A 59 -27.83 7.56 2.94
C LYS A 59 -27.33 6.16 3.26
N MET A 60 -26.03 6.02 3.47
CA MET A 60 -25.42 4.78 3.82
C MET A 60 -24.40 4.96 4.96
N SER A 61 -24.43 4.04 5.94
CA SER A 61 -23.41 3.96 6.96
C SER A 61 -22.24 3.13 6.43
N VAL A 62 -21.06 3.74 6.40
CA VAL A 62 -19.81 3.16 5.90
C VAL A 62 -18.66 3.47 6.86
N GLN A 63 -17.53 2.80 6.72
CA GLN A 63 -16.36 3.06 7.56
C GLN A 63 -15.72 4.41 7.18
N ALA A 64 -15.49 5.27 8.16
CA ALA A 64 -14.66 6.46 7.97
C ALA A 64 -13.21 6.08 7.70
N LEU A 65 -12.43 6.95 7.04
CA LEU A 65 -10.98 6.81 7.04
C LEU A 65 -10.38 7.37 8.34
N ARG A 66 -9.30 6.77 8.82
CA ARG A 66 -8.50 7.25 9.97
C ARG A 66 -7.87 8.59 9.66
N GLU A 67 -7.76 9.44 10.65
CA GLU A 67 -7.26 10.81 10.49
C GLU A 67 -5.82 10.98 10.98
N SER A 68 -5.36 10.03 11.81
CA SER A 68 -4.02 10.06 12.40
C SER A 68 -3.44 8.66 12.56
N ALA A 69 -2.12 8.59 12.71
CA ALA A 69 -1.42 7.35 13.02
C ALA A 69 -1.85 6.74 14.38
N GLY A 70 -2.28 7.57 15.32
CA GLY A 70 -2.81 7.12 16.63
C GLY A 70 -4.14 6.37 16.53
N ASP A 71 -4.85 6.49 15.42
CA ASP A 71 -6.11 5.77 15.16
C ASP A 71 -5.90 4.32 14.72
N PHE A 72 -4.67 3.95 14.38
CA PHE A 72 -4.37 2.56 14.01
C PHE A 72 -4.35 1.66 15.25
N PRO A 73 -5.03 0.50 15.21
CA PRO A 73 -5.12 -0.40 16.34
C PRO A 73 -3.78 -1.09 16.61
N VAL A 74 -3.20 -0.86 17.78
CA VAL A 74 -1.92 -1.46 18.20
C VAL A 74 -1.97 -2.98 18.21
N ALA A 75 -3.13 -3.55 18.53
CA ALA A 75 -3.33 -4.99 18.64
C ALA A 75 -3.35 -5.73 17.29
N ARG A 76 -3.54 -5.03 16.18
CA ARG A 76 -3.55 -5.64 14.85
C ARG A 76 -2.14 -5.68 14.28
N ARG A 77 -1.73 -6.87 13.88
CA ARG A 77 -0.38 -7.15 13.42
C ARG A 77 -0.14 -6.77 11.95
N VAL A 78 -1.18 -6.80 11.12
CA VAL A 78 -1.08 -6.60 9.68
C VAL A 78 -1.65 -5.24 9.30
N SER A 79 -0.84 -4.43 8.60
CA SER A 79 -1.25 -3.13 8.05
C SER A 79 -1.22 -3.14 6.53
N LEU A 80 -2.30 -2.68 5.89
CA LEU A 80 -2.37 -2.44 4.45
C LEU A 80 -2.47 -0.95 4.17
N LEU A 81 -1.47 -0.40 3.53
CA LEU A 81 -1.33 1.01 3.23
C LEU A 81 -1.37 1.23 1.72
N HIS A 82 -2.46 1.77 1.22
CA HIS A 82 -2.62 2.14 -0.19
C HIS A 82 -1.98 3.51 -0.45
N LEU A 83 -0.72 3.53 -0.86
CA LEU A 83 0.07 4.76 -1.02
C LEU A 83 -0.48 5.66 -2.15
N HIS A 84 -1.07 5.06 -3.16
CA HIS A 84 -1.74 5.78 -4.25
C HIS A 84 -3.27 5.81 -4.11
N GLY A 85 -3.79 5.55 -2.91
CA GLY A 85 -5.21 5.41 -2.66
C GLY A 85 -5.78 4.05 -3.06
N SER A 86 -7.09 3.93 -2.97
CA SER A 86 -7.79 2.68 -3.27
C SER A 86 -9.13 2.97 -3.93
N LEU A 87 -9.58 2.08 -4.81
CA LEU A 87 -10.95 2.14 -5.33
C LEU A 87 -12.01 2.05 -4.23
N THR A 88 -11.65 1.57 -3.04
CA THR A 88 -12.56 1.58 -1.88
C THR A 88 -12.56 2.91 -1.14
N TYR A 89 -11.60 3.81 -1.36
CA TYR A 89 -11.53 5.10 -0.67
C TYR A 89 -12.27 6.17 -1.46
N TRP A 90 -13.19 6.85 -0.78
CA TRP A 90 -14.05 7.86 -1.38
C TRP A 90 -14.10 9.09 -0.48
N GLY A 91 -14.17 10.26 -1.08
CA GLY A 91 -14.19 11.50 -0.34
C GLY A 91 -15.04 12.57 -0.99
N SER A 92 -15.56 13.50 -0.15
CA SER A 92 -16.19 14.73 -0.55
C SER A 92 -15.45 15.92 0.05
N ARG A 93 -15.47 17.05 -0.63
CA ARG A 93 -14.93 18.31 -0.14
C ARG A 93 -15.94 19.07 0.74
N THR A 94 -17.23 18.90 0.46
CA THR A 94 -18.31 19.62 1.12
C THR A 94 -19.53 18.71 1.33
N PRO A 95 -19.80 18.22 2.55
CA PRO A 95 -18.92 18.30 3.73
C PRO A 95 -17.62 17.50 3.53
N ARG A 96 -16.58 17.86 4.26
CA ARG A 96 -15.29 17.10 4.18
C ARG A 96 -15.46 15.74 4.84
N VAL A 97 -15.64 14.72 4.03
CA VAL A 97 -15.85 13.34 4.45
C VAL A 97 -14.91 12.44 3.64
N HIS A 98 -14.24 11.52 4.33
CA HIS A 98 -13.49 10.46 3.68
C HIS A 98 -13.93 9.11 4.27
N ALA A 99 -14.27 8.19 3.39
CA ALA A 99 -14.88 6.93 3.77
C ALA A 99 -14.33 5.76 2.93
N LYS A 100 -14.41 4.56 3.51
CA LYS A 100 -14.17 3.31 2.81
C LYS A 100 -15.49 2.67 2.43
N LEU A 101 -15.73 2.54 1.13
CA LEU A 101 -16.93 1.89 0.62
C LEU A 101 -16.75 0.36 0.56
N PRO A 102 -17.80 -0.40 0.87
CA PRO A 102 -17.83 -1.83 0.62
C PRO A 102 -17.61 -2.16 -0.85
N THR A 103 -16.85 -3.19 -1.15
CA THR A 103 -16.55 -3.60 -2.54
C THR A 103 -17.78 -3.98 -3.35
N VAL A 104 -18.88 -4.40 -2.70
CA VAL A 104 -20.16 -4.69 -3.35
C VAL A 104 -20.73 -3.46 -4.07
N LEU A 105 -20.54 -2.26 -3.53
CA LEU A 105 -20.98 -1.02 -4.17
C LEU A 105 -20.17 -0.66 -5.41
N LEU A 106 -18.90 -1.05 -5.43
CA LEU A 106 -17.99 -0.78 -6.54
C LEU A 106 -18.29 -1.64 -7.78
N ARG A 107 -18.93 -2.80 -7.57
CA ARG A 107 -19.35 -3.70 -8.66
C ARG A 107 -20.59 -3.20 -9.39
N GLY A 108 -21.40 -2.34 -8.73
CA GLY A 108 -22.62 -1.79 -9.29
C GLY A 108 -22.34 -0.64 -10.26
N SER A 109 -23.12 -0.57 -11.35
CA SER A 109 -23.02 0.54 -12.30
C SER A 109 -23.55 1.87 -11.76
N ALA A 110 -24.47 1.85 -10.77
CA ALA A 110 -25.17 3.03 -10.27
C ALA A 110 -24.22 4.09 -9.69
N LEU A 111 -23.23 3.67 -8.86
CA LEU A 111 -22.26 4.59 -8.27
C LEU A 111 -21.39 5.26 -9.35
N TRP A 112 -20.87 4.47 -10.28
CA TRP A 112 -20.03 4.99 -11.38
C TRP A 112 -20.82 5.85 -12.37
N LYS A 113 -22.09 5.53 -12.57
CA LYS A 113 -23.04 6.39 -13.33
C LYS A 113 -23.20 7.73 -12.63
N ALA A 114 -23.49 7.75 -11.34
CA ALA A 114 -23.64 8.98 -10.56
C ALA A 114 -22.35 9.84 -10.59
N VAL A 115 -21.16 9.23 -10.54
CA VAL A 115 -19.88 9.95 -10.70
C VAL A 115 -19.76 10.59 -12.08
N ARG A 116 -20.07 9.86 -13.15
CA ARG A 116 -20.00 10.38 -14.53
C ARG A 116 -21.00 11.50 -14.77
N GLU A 117 -22.21 11.36 -14.27
CA GLU A 117 -23.30 12.31 -14.40
C GLU A 117 -23.21 13.49 -13.41
N ARG A 118 -22.19 13.45 -12.50
CA ARG A 118 -21.97 14.46 -11.47
C ARG A 118 -23.14 14.65 -10.51
N THR A 119 -23.94 13.59 -10.29
CA THR A 119 -25.07 13.58 -9.35
C THR A 119 -24.70 13.14 -7.94
N THR A 120 -23.41 12.89 -7.65
CA THR A 120 -22.88 12.62 -6.31
C THR A 120 -21.71 13.53 -5.99
N GLU A 121 -21.62 13.96 -4.72
CA GLU A 121 -20.52 14.79 -4.21
C GLU A 121 -19.26 13.99 -3.92
N ILE A 122 -19.38 12.67 -3.68
CA ILE A 122 -18.23 11.82 -3.36
C ILE A 122 -17.51 11.35 -4.63
N ARG A 123 -16.21 11.22 -4.54
CA ARG A 123 -15.31 10.80 -5.63
C ARG A 123 -14.33 9.76 -5.12
N PRO A 124 -13.83 8.86 -6.00
CA PRO A 124 -12.71 7.98 -5.66
C PRO A 124 -11.49 8.78 -5.24
N VAL A 125 -10.81 8.31 -4.22
CA VAL A 125 -9.56 8.88 -3.71
C VAL A 125 -8.41 8.01 -4.19
N VAL A 126 -7.95 8.30 -5.40
CA VAL A 126 -6.85 7.59 -6.07
C VAL A 126 -5.95 8.58 -6.81
N VAL A 127 -4.66 8.28 -6.89
CA VAL A 127 -3.70 9.05 -7.68
C VAL A 127 -3.56 8.39 -9.04
N LEU A 128 -4.08 9.02 -10.08
CA LEU A 128 -4.07 8.50 -11.47
C LEU A 128 -3.00 9.14 -12.34
N ALA A 129 -2.21 10.05 -11.80
CA ALA A 129 -1.51 11.03 -12.60
C ALA A 129 0.01 10.85 -12.67
N SER A 130 0.66 11.80 -13.37
CA SER A 130 2.10 11.91 -13.59
C SER A 130 2.91 11.94 -12.28
N GLN A 131 4.23 11.75 -12.36
CA GLN A 131 5.13 11.81 -11.21
C GLN A 131 4.99 13.11 -10.39
N ARG A 132 4.78 14.26 -11.06
CA ARG A 132 4.58 15.54 -10.38
C ARG A 132 3.37 15.54 -9.46
N ASP A 133 2.26 14.96 -9.93
CA ASP A 133 1.02 14.90 -9.14
C ASP A 133 1.17 13.94 -7.94
N LYS A 134 1.97 12.87 -8.07
CA LYS A 134 2.25 11.93 -6.97
C LYS A 134 2.93 12.61 -5.79
N THR A 135 3.92 13.46 -6.03
CA THR A 135 4.64 14.18 -4.97
C THR A 135 3.71 15.16 -4.25
N GLU A 136 2.85 15.87 -4.99
CA GLU A 136 1.88 16.78 -4.39
C GLU A 136 0.83 16.03 -3.59
N HIS A 137 0.30 14.92 -4.12
CA HIS A 137 -0.71 14.10 -3.44
C HIS A 137 -0.17 13.39 -2.20
N ALA A 138 1.11 12.95 -2.20
CA ALA A 138 1.71 12.30 -1.04
C ALA A 138 1.67 13.17 0.24
N SER A 139 1.62 14.51 0.08
CA SER A 139 1.50 15.46 1.20
C SER A 139 0.05 15.72 1.65
N GLN A 140 -0.95 15.24 0.92
CA GLN A 140 -2.36 15.49 1.18
C GLN A 140 -3.04 14.30 1.84
N TYR A 141 -4.01 14.58 2.73
CA TYR A 141 -4.86 13.54 3.31
C TYR A 141 -5.78 12.92 2.24
N PRO A 142 -5.97 11.60 2.20
CA PRO A 142 -5.49 10.61 3.18
C PRO A 142 -4.13 9.98 2.84
N PHE A 143 -3.48 10.37 1.73
CA PHE A 143 -2.22 9.76 1.29
C PHE A 143 -1.08 10.00 2.28
N ASN A 144 -0.95 11.21 2.81
CA ASN A 144 0.09 11.55 3.79
C ASN A 144 0.08 10.61 5.00
N LEU A 145 -1.10 10.19 5.47
CA LEU A 145 -1.21 9.23 6.56
C LEU A 145 -0.75 7.83 6.14
N ALA A 146 -1.07 7.40 4.92
CA ALA A 146 -0.58 6.13 4.39
C ALA A 146 0.95 6.11 4.27
N TYR A 147 1.54 7.20 3.77
CA TYR A 147 2.99 7.36 3.68
C TYR A 147 3.65 7.42 5.07
N GLU A 148 3.07 8.16 6.03
CA GLU A 148 3.57 8.19 7.42
C GLU A 148 3.61 6.80 8.06
N MET A 149 2.54 6.04 7.89
CA MET A 149 2.45 4.69 8.43
C MET A 149 3.38 3.71 7.71
N PHE A 150 3.62 3.91 6.41
CA PHE A 150 4.58 3.11 5.65
C PHE A 150 6.02 3.40 6.08
N ASP A 151 6.36 4.66 6.28
CA ASP A 151 7.64 5.09 6.82
C ASP A 151 7.94 4.44 8.18
N ARG A 152 6.95 4.44 9.09
CA ARG A 152 7.07 3.72 10.37
C ARG A 152 7.29 2.23 10.18
N GLY A 153 6.57 1.60 9.22
CA GLY A 153 6.75 0.19 8.90
C GLY A 153 8.15 -0.12 8.36
N LEU A 154 8.72 0.76 7.53
CA LEU A 154 10.09 0.62 7.03
C LEU A 154 11.11 0.77 8.18
N LYS A 155 10.91 1.72 9.11
CA LYS A 155 11.75 1.91 10.29
C LYS A 155 11.78 0.70 11.21
N ASP A 156 10.65 0.06 11.40
CA ASP A 156 10.50 -1.06 12.33
C ASP A 156 10.97 -2.40 11.73
N ALA A 157 10.96 -2.56 10.40
CA ALA A 157 11.22 -3.82 9.74
C ALA A 157 12.71 -4.01 9.36
N ASP A 158 13.27 -5.15 9.68
CA ASP A 158 14.63 -5.58 9.29
C ASP A 158 14.65 -6.42 8.00
N ARG A 159 13.47 -6.75 7.47
CA ARG A 159 13.30 -7.48 6.20
C ARG A 159 12.28 -6.78 5.32
N TRP A 160 12.69 -6.48 4.10
CA TRP A 160 11.84 -5.83 3.10
C TRP A 160 11.64 -6.74 1.90
N LEU A 161 10.37 -6.94 1.55
CA LEU A 161 9.97 -7.71 0.38
C LEU A 161 9.36 -6.77 -0.65
N VAL A 162 9.97 -6.67 -1.82
CA VAL A 162 9.52 -5.79 -2.92
C VAL A 162 9.05 -6.67 -4.07
N ILE A 163 7.78 -6.60 -4.44
CA ILE A 163 7.20 -7.46 -5.47
C ILE A 163 6.63 -6.62 -6.62
N GLY A 164 7.08 -6.87 -7.84
CA GLY A 164 6.54 -6.27 -9.07
C GLY A 164 6.69 -4.74 -9.14
N TYR A 165 7.68 -4.18 -8.46
CA TYR A 165 7.94 -2.76 -8.44
C TYR A 165 9.04 -2.38 -9.42
N SER A 166 8.77 -1.35 -10.23
CA SER A 166 9.68 -0.91 -11.30
C SER A 166 10.71 0.14 -10.85
N PHE A 167 10.69 0.57 -9.59
CA PHE A 167 11.56 1.62 -9.04
C PHE A 167 11.46 2.97 -9.79
N ARG A 168 10.24 3.32 -10.28
CA ARG A 168 9.96 4.56 -11.01
C ARG A 168 9.08 5.55 -10.24
N ASP A 169 8.79 5.29 -8.98
CA ASP A 169 7.98 6.15 -8.13
C ASP A 169 8.87 6.96 -7.20
N ASP A 170 9.08 8.24 -7.52
CA ASP A 170 10.05 9.08 -6.81
C ASP A 170 9.74 9.24 -5.31
N PRO A 171 8.48 9.49 -4.86
CA PRO A 171 8.17 9.56 -3.43
C PRO A 171 8.49 8.27 -2.68
N VAL A 172 8.15 7.13 -3.26
CA VAL A 172 8.44 5.81 -2.64
C VAL A 172 9.94 5.54 -2.64
N ASN A 173 10.63 5.80 -3.75
CA ASN A 173 12.09 5.64 -3.83
C ASN A 173 12.83 6.52 -2.83
N ALA A 174 12.39 7.77 -2.65
CA ALA A 174 12.99 8.69 -1.69
C ALA A 174 12.85 8.16 -0.25
N MET A 175 11.70 7.60 0.09
CA MET A 175 11.43 7.01 1.41
C MET A 175 12.26 5.74 1.64
N LEU A 176 12.24 4.80 0.68
CA LEU A 176 13.06 3.59 0.75
C LEU A 176 14.54 3.92 0.94
N ARG A 177 15.04 4.89 0.18
CA ARG A 177 16.42 5.35 0.25
C ARG A 177 16.76 5.98 1.60
N ALA A 178 15.91 6.88 2.10
CA ALA A 178 16.13 7.56 3.37
C ALA A 178 16.23 6.55 4.51
N GLU A 179 15.25 5.65 4.62
CA GLU A 179 15.20 4.64 5.68
C GLU A 179 16.32 3.59 5.56
N PHE A 180 16.73 3.26 4.34
CA PHE A 180 17.86 2.37 4.13
C PHE A 180 19.20 3.01 4.54
N LEU A 181 19.44 4.26 4.14
CA LEU A 181 20.71 4.95 4.42
C LEU A 181 20.89 5.29 5.91
N ASP A 182 19.79 5.63 6.61
CA ASP A 182 19.81 5.99 8.02
C ASP A 182 20.21 4.83 8.96
N ARG A 183 20.11 3.58 8.48
CA ARG A 183 20.44 2.40 9.26
C ARG A 183 21.91 2.03 9.22
N LEU A 184 22.47 1.70 10.40
CA LEU A 184 23.79 1.06 10.50
C LEU A 184 23.74 -0.37 9.96
N ASP A 185 22.80 -1.18 10.46
CA ASP A 185 22.54 -2.52 9.97
C ASP A 185 21.47 -2.45 8.88
N LYS A 186 21.88 -2.76 7.63
CA LYS A 186 20.98 -2.67 6.47
C LYS A 186 19.93 -3.78 6.53
N PRO A 187 18.66 -3.49 6.21
CA PRO A 187 17.63 -4.51 6.14
C PRO A 187 17.95 -5.50 5.03
N ARG A 188 17.55 -6.76 5.21
CA ARG A 188 17.60 -7.73 4.12
C ARG A 188 16.45 -7.46 3.16
N ILE A 189 16.77 -7.27 1.88
CA ILE A 189 15.82 -6.91 0.84
C ILE A 189 15.73 -8.03 -0.18
N LEU A 190 14.54 -8.61 -0.34
CA LEU A 190 14.21 -9.51 -1.43
C LEU A 190 13.37 -8.76 -2.46
N VAL A 191 13.93 -8.59 -3.67
CA VAL A 191 13.20 -8.03 -4.82
C VAL A 191 12.71 -9.17 -5.69
N VAL A 192 11.40 -9.24 -5.90
CA VAL A 192 10.75 -10.24 -6.74
C VAL A 192 10.28 -9.58 -8.02
N THR A 193 10.85 -9.99 -9.14
CA THR A 193 10.52 -9.50 -10.48
C THR A 193 10.28 -10.66 -11.44
N PHE A 194 9.86 -10.39 -12.64
CA PHE A 194 9.72 -11.38 -13.69
C PHE A 194 10.62 -11.02 -14.86
N GLY A 195 11.46 -11.99 -15.30
CA GLY A 195 12.43 -11.78 -16.36
C GLY A 195 13.64 -10.92 -15.94
N ASP A 196 14.45 -10.52 -16.91
CA ASP A 196 15.75 -9.91 -16.69
C ASP A 196 15.78 -8.38 -16.89
N GLU A 197 14.61 -7.74 -17.11
CA GLU A 197 14.54 -6.31 -17.42
C GLU A 197 14.97 -5.41 -16.24
N LEU A 198 14.83 -5.87 -15.00
CA LEU A 198 15.25 -5.09 -13.84
C LEU A 198 16.74 -5.37 -13.53
N GLU A 199 17.59 -4.43 -13.84
CA GLU A 199 19.02 -4.49 -13.52
C GLU A 199 19.26 -4.26 -12.03
N ARG A 200 20.26 -4.96 -11.46
CA ARG A 200 20.66 -4.84 -10.06
C ARG A 200 21.08 -3.42 -9.70
N GLU A 201 21.80 -2.78 -10.59
CA GLU A 201 22.29 -1.41 -10.45
C GLU A 201 21.16 -0.36 -10.32
N VAL A 202 20.00 -0.63 -10.93
CA VAL A 202 18.82 0.24 -10.77
C VAL A 202 18.30 0.17 -9.33
N VAL A 203 18.25 -1.04 -8.76
CA VAL A 203 17.83 -1.24 -7.36
C VAL A 203 18.86 -0.61 -6.43
N GLU A 204 20.14 -0.91 -6.57
CA GLU A 204 21.22 -0.37 -5.76
C GLU A 204 21.21 1.16 -5.74
N ARG A 205 21.11 1.76 -6.91
CA ARG A 205 21.03 3.23 -7.05
C ARG A 205 19.82 3.83 -6.35
N THR A 206 18.68 3.15 -6.40
CA THR A 206 17.47 3.58 -5.71
C THR A 206 17.69 3.65 -4.21
N PHE A 207 18.40 2.66 -3.64
CA PHE A 207 18.77 2.66 -2.22
C PHE A 207 19.97 3.54 -1.89
N GLY A 208 20.57 4.21 -2.89
CA GLY A 208 21.75 5.04 -2.69
C GLY A 208 23.03 4.24 -2.48
N TRP A 209 23.05 2.99 -2.92
CA TRP A 209 24.23 2.12 -2.87
C TRP A 209 25.02 2.29 -4.15
N GLY A 210 26.21 2.87 -4.06
CA GLY A 210 27.12 3.09 -5.19
C GLY A 210 28.30 2.11 -5.16
N VAL A 211 29.12 2.19 -6.20
CA VAL A 211 30.31 1.34 -6.37
C VAL A 211 31.27 1.42 -5.17
N GLU A 212 31.33 2.58 -4.54
CA GLU A 212 32.14 2.87 -3.34
C GLU A 212 31.77 2.01 -2.12
N HIS A 213 30.54 1.47 -2.09
CA HIS A 213 30.06 0.64 -0.99
C HIS A 213 30.38 -0.87 -1.15
N GLY A 214 30.89 -1.26 -2.31
CA GLY A 214 31.17 -2.66 -2.64
C GLY A 214 29.90 -3.46 -2.98
N SER A 215 30.01 -4.80 -2.89
CA SER A 215 28.90 -5.71 -3.25
C SER A 215 27.67 -5.51 -2.35
N SER A 216 26.49 -5.54 -2.95
CA SER A 216 25.19 -5.50 -2.27
C SER A 216 24.70 -6.89 -1.81
N ASP A 217 25.45 -7.95 -2.01
CA ASP A 217 25.02 -9.34 -1.74
C ASP A 217 24.68 -9.61 -0.27
N SER A 218 25.19 -8.78 0.64
CA SER A 218 24.90 -8.90 2.07
C SER A 218 23.48 -8.47 2.45
N TRP A 219 22.83 -7.65 1.63
CA TRP A 219 21.52 -7.10 1.91
C TRP A 219 20.50 -7.24 0.77
N LEU A 220 20.92 -7.42 -0.50
CA LEU A 220 20.05 -7.47 -1.67
C LEU A 220 20.07 -8.85 -2.34
N THR A 221 18.90 -9.45 -2.43
CA THR A 221 18.61 -10.62 -3.26
C THR A 221 17.57 -10.26 -4.31
N ILE A 222 17.76 -10.70 -5.56
CA ILE A 222 16.78 -10.50 -6.64
C ILE A 222 16.33 -11.84 -7.17
N TYR A 223 15.04 -12.16 -6.99
CA TYR A 223 14.40 -13.34 -7.55
C TYR A 223 13.65 -12.98 -8.83
N ARG A 224 13.92 -13.68 -9.93
CA ARG A 224 13.44 -13.35 -11.28
C ARG A 224 12.34 -14.26 -11.81
N GLY A 225 11.87 -15.20 -10.99
CA GLY A 225 10.82 -16.15 -11.36
C GLY A 225 9.39 -15.62 -11.22
N GLY A 226 9.22 -14.35 -10.81
CA GLY A 226 7.90 -13.76 -10.57
C GLY A 226 7.34 -14.08 -9.19
N ALA A 227 6.20 -13.47 -8.86
CA ALA A 227 5.58 -13.60 -7.54
C ALA A 227 4.98 -14.99 -7.27
N TYR A 228 4.70 -15.76 -8.31
CA TYR A 228 4.13 -17.09 -8.17
C TYR A 228 5.19 -18.12 -7.81
N GLY A 229 5.04 -18.73 -6.64
CA GLY A 229 5.98 -19.76 -6.17
C GLY A 229 7.28 -19.23 -5.57
N VAL A 230 7.42 -17.91 -5.38
CA VAL A 230 8.62 -17.34 -4.73
C VAL A 230 8.81 -17.88 -3.32
N GLN A 231 7.73 -18.17 -2.60
CA GLN A 231 7.75 -18.73 -1.25
C GLN A 231 8.37 -20.15 -1.21
N ASP A 232 8.51 -20.81 -2.35
CA ASP A 232 9.11 -22.14 -2.48
C ASP A 232 10.55 -22.05 -3.01
N SER A 233 11.08 -20.84 -3.21
CA SER A 233 12.42 -20.60 -3.75
C SER A 233 13.49 -20.55 -2.65
N PRO A 234 14.78 -20.83 -3.00
CA PRO A 234 15.89 -20.69 -2.06
C PRO A 234 16.13 -19.26 -1.57
N GLU A 235 15.63 -18.26 -2.30
CA GLU A 235 15.76 -16.83 -1.98
C GLU A 235 14.78 -16.37 -0.91
N TRP A 236 13.68 -17.12 -0.67
CA TRP A 236 12.65 -16.83 0.34
C TRP A 236 13.16 -17.02 1.80
#